data_bd274dadee241fa108d5ae511c45b6a7
#
_entry.id   bd274dadee241fa108d5ae511c45b6a7
#
_cell.length_a   1.000
_cell.length_b   1.000
_cell.length_c   1.000
_cell.angle_alpha   90.00
_cell.angle_beta   90.00
_cell.angle_gamma   90.00
#
_symmetry.space_group_name_H-M   'P 1'
#
loop_
_entity.id
_entity.type
_entity.pdbx_description
1 polymer ?
#
loop_
_entity_poly.entity_id
_entity_poly.type
_entity_poly.pdbx_seq_one_letter_code
_entity_poly.pdbx_strand_id
1 'polypeptide(L)'
;MSKPTDNPADPFKKALAEATKVMAHDPDLTVSYSVDPSGLSGDAMRLPQVSRRMTRDEVLLARGTADALALHRRYHDDALHARYAPPGAMARDLYEAMETARCEAMGARDMP
;
A
#
# COMPACT_ATOMS: atom_id res chain seq x y z
N MET A 1 -4.60 -13.76 -33.03
CA MET A 1 -5.58 -13.11 -32.15
C MET A 1 -4.89 -12.24 -31.14
N SER A 2 -5.18 -10.96 -31.17
CA SER A 2 -4.60 -10.07 -30.20
C SER A 2 -5.19 -10.37 -28.82
N LYS A 3 -4.34 -10.45 -27.84
CA LYS A 3 -4.79 -10.61 -26.47
C LYS A 3 -5.38 -9.30 -25.99
N PRO A 4 -6.57 -9.29 -25.38
CA PRO A 4 -7.13 -8.07 -24.83
C PRO A 4 -6.25 -7.47 -23.71
N THR A 5 -5.23 -8.22 -23.29
CA THR A 5 -4.36 -7.88 -22.18
C THR A 5 -2.95 -7.46 -22.61
N ASP A 6 -2.77 -7.08 -23.88
CA ASP A 6 -1.47 -6.56 -24.33
C ASP A 6 -1.21 -5.15 -23.82
N ASN A 7 -1.45 -4.94 -22.53
CA ASN A 7 -1.15 -3.70 -21.84
C ASN A 7 0.21 -3.84 -21.17
N PRO A 8 1.22 -3.04 -21.55
CA PRO A 8 2.54 -3.13 -20.93
C PRO A 8 2.55 -2.88 -19.43
N ALA A 9 1.49 -2.27 -18.89
CA ALA A 9 1.36 -2.07 -17.46
C ALA A 9 0.97 -3.35 -16.71
N ASP A 10 0.38 -4.33 -17.37
CA ASP A 10 -0.10 -5.55 -16.69
C ASP A 10 1.01 -6.37 -16.03
N PRO A 11 2.15 -6.64 -16.69
CA PRO A 11 3.25 -7.32 -16.00
C PRO A 11 3.77 -6.56 -14.79
N PHE A 12 3.87 -5.23 -14.90
CA PHE A 12 4.28 -4.39 -13.78
C PHE A 12 3.30 -4.50 -12.62
N LYS A 13 2.00 -4.37 -12.89
CA LYS A 13 0.95 -4.46 -11.86
C LYS A 13 0.99 -5.81 -11.15
N LYS A 14 1.17 -6.88 -11.89
CA LYS A 14 1.24 -8.22 -11.33
C LYS A 14 2.48 -8.38 -10.46
N ALA A 15 3.62 -7.94 -10.93
CA ALA A 15 4.87 -8.01 -10.17
C ALA A 15 4.80 -7.19 -8.90
N LEU A 16 4.24 -5.97 -8.96
CA LEU A 16 4.08 -5.11 -7.81
C LEU A 16 3.12 -5.74 -6.78
N ALA A 17 2.02 -6.32 -7.24
CA ALA A 17 1.08 -6.99 -6.35
C ALA A 17 1.73 -8.14 -5.58
N GLU A 18 2.52 -8.96 -6.26
CA GLU A 18 3.21 -10.08 -5.61
C GLU A 18 4.28 -9.59 -4.63
N ALA A 19 5.08 -8.59 -5.01
CA ALA A 19 6.06 -7.99 -4.11
C ALA A 19 5.41 -7.37 -2.87
N THR A 20 4.26 -6.73 -3.06
CA THR A 20 3.50 -6.11 -1.98
C THR A 20 3.00 -7.13 -0.97
N LYS A 21 2.51 -8.28 -1.43
CA LYS A 21 2.08 -9.36 -0.55
C LYS A 21 3.23 -9.88 0.32
N VAL A 22 4.41 -10.03 -0.26
CA VAL A 22 5.59 -10.47 0.46
C VAL A 22 5.99 -9.44 1.51
N MET A 23 6.03 -8.16 1.13
CA MET A 23 6.39 -7.08 2.04
C MET A 23 5.37 -6.93 3.17
N ALA A 24 4.10 -7.10 2.89
CA ALA A 24 3.02 -7.04 3.87
C ALA A 24 2.97 -8.27 4.80
N HIS A 25 3.69 -9.33 4.47
CA HIS A 25 3.64 -10.61 5.18
C HIS A 25 2.23 -11.21 5.13
N ASP A 26 1.52 -10.99 4.04
CA ASP A 26 0.14 -11.42 3.88
C ASP A 26 -0.10 -11.97 2.47
N PRO A 27 0.04 -13.29 2.28
CA PRO A 27 -0.14 -13.90 0.96
C PRO A 27 -1.59 -13.87 0.47
N ASP A 28 -2.55 -13.65 1.36
CA ASP A 28 -3.97 -13.62 1.02
C ASP A 28 -4.47 -12.24 0.65
N LEU A 29 -3.60 -11.24 0.69
CA LEU A 29 -3.95 -9.87 0.37
C LEU A 29 -4.37 -9.75 -1.10
N THR A 30 -5.51 -9.11 -1.35
CA THR A 30 -6.00 -8.82 -2.69
C THR A 30 -5.61 -7.40 -3.07
N VAL A 31 -4.83 -7.28 -4.15
CA VAL A 31 -4.35 -5.97 -4.62
C VAL A 31 -5.11 -5.58 -5.88
N SER A 32 -5.69 -4.40 -5.90
CA SER A 32 -6.37 -3.83 -7.05
C SER A 32 -5.86 -2.43 -7.36
N TYR A 33 -6.10 -1.98 -8.59
CA TYR A 33 -5.68 -0.67 -9.08
C TYR A 33 -6.91 0.13 -9.48
N SER A 34 -6.96 1.38 -9.07
CA SER A 34 -8.15 2.20 -9.29
C SER A 34 -7.80 3.68 -9.24
N VAL A 35 -8.67 4.50 -9.85
CA VAL A 35 -8.61 5.96 -9.73
C VAL A 35 -9.20 6.43 -8.40
N ASP A 36 -9.91 5.55 -7.70
CA ASP A 36 -10.44 5.85 -6.38
C ASP A 36 -9.31 5.94 -5.34
N PRO A 37 -9.57 6.55 -4.18
CA PRO A 37 -8.52 6.70 -3.16
C PRO A 37 -7.89 5.38 -2.77
N SER A 38 -6.56 5.40 -2.65
CA SER A 38 -5.77 4.24 -2.23
C SER A 38 -5.95 3.96 -0.74
N GLY A 39 -5.78 2.71 -0.35
CA GLY A 39 -5.88 2.32 1.04
C GLY A 39 -6.07 0.83 1.24
N LEU A 40 -6.17 0.47 2.51
CA LEU A 40 -6.45 -0.88 2.96
C LEU A 40 -7.88 -1.00 3.47
N SER A 41 -8.55 -2.09 3.14
CA SER A 41 -9.87 -2.40 3.64
C SER A 41 -9.97 -3.92 3.80
N GLY A 42 -9.94 -4.42 5.05
CA GLY A 42 -9.89 -5.85 5.30
C GLY A 42 -8.66 -6.48 4.65
N ASP A 43 -8.88 -7.49 3.80
CA ASP A 43 -7.82 -8.17 3.06
C ASP A 43 -7.58 -7.56 1.68
N ALA A 44 -8.13 -6.37 1.42
CA ALA A 44 -8.02 -5.71 0.13
C ALA A 44 -7.12 -4.47 0.24
N MET A 45 -6.26 -4.31 -0.75
CA MET A 45 -5.44 -3.11 -0.91
C MET A 45 -5.76 -2.47 -2.25
N ARG A 46 -6.03 -1.17 -2.24
CA ARG A 46 -6.28 -0.39 -3.45
C ARG A 46 -5.10 0.52 -3.71
N LEU A 47 -4.53 0.41 -4.91
CA LEU A 47 -3.39 1.20 -5.33
C LEU A 47 -3.77 2.18 -6.45
N PRO A 48 -2.97 3.23 -6.67
CA PRO A 48 -3.20 4.14 -7.76
C PRO A 48 -3.16 3.44 -9.11
N GLN A 49 -4.02 3.86 -10.04
CA GLN A 49 -4.04 3.29 -11.38
C GLN A 49 -2.76 3.64 -12.13
N VAL A 50 -2.24 2.67 -12.86
CA VAL A 50 -1.10 2.85 -13.74
C VAL A 50 -1.60 2.71 -15.17
N SER A 51 -1.41 3.76 -15.97
CA SER A 51 -1.85 3.78 -17.34
C SER A 51 -0.97 2.89 -18.22
N ARG A 52 -1.45 2.66 -19.44
CA ARG A 52 -0.70 1.92 -20.47
C ARG A 52 0.67 2.54 -20.76
N ARG A 53 0.80 3.85 -20.57
CA ARG A 53 2.05 4.57 -20.79
C ARG A 53 3.11 4.28 -19.74
N MET A 54 2.69 3.91 -18.55
CA MET A 54 3.59 3.64 -17.41
C MET A 54 4.57 4.80 -17.19
N THR A 55 4.03 6.02 -17.05
CA THR A 55 4.89 7.17 -16.80
C THR A 55 5.69 6.97 -15.52
N ARG A 56 6.85 7.60 -15.43
CA ARG A 56 7.70 7.50 -14.25
C ARG A 56 6.94 7.88 -12.99
N ASP A 57 6.16 8.96 -13.05
CA ASP A 57 5.40 9.44 -11.89
C ASP A 57 4.35 8.43 -11.46
N GLU A 58 3.65 7.82 -12.40
CA GLU A 58 2.67 6.78 -12.10
C GLU A 58 3.32 5.57 -11.42
N VAL A 59 4.46 5.13 -11.95
CA VAL A 59 5.18 3.97 -11.40
C VAL A 59 5.69 4.27 -10.00
N LEU A 60 6.30 5.45 -9.80
CA LEU A 60 6.81 5.85 -8.49
C LEU A 60 5.69 5.99 -7.46
N LEU A 61 4.56 6.58 -7.86
CA LEU A 61 3.42 6.73 -6.97
C LEU A 61 2.85 5.37 -6.57
N ALA A 62 2.67 4.46 -7.54
CA ALA A 62 2.15 3.13 -7.26
C ALA A 62 3.08 2.35 -6.33
N ARG A 63 4.39 2.37 -6.59
CA ARG A 63 5.38 1.67 -5.77
C ARG A 63 5.45 2.25 -4.36
N GLY A 64 5.54 3.58 -4.26
CA GLY A 64 5.59 4.24 -2.95
C GLY A 64 4.35 3.98 -2.11
N THR A 65 3.18 4.07 -2.73
CA THR A 65 1.91 3.79 -2.05
C THR A 65 1.84 2.33 -1.61
N ALA A 66 2.22 1.40 -2.49
CA ALA A 66 2.22 -0.03 -2.19
C ALA A 66 3.15 -0.33 -1.01
N ASP A 67 4.36 0.22 -1.02
CA ASP A 67 5.32 0.00 0.05
C ASP A 67 4.80 0.53 1.39
N ALA A 68 4.26 1.75 1.41
CA ALA A 68 3.73 2.34 2.63
C ALA A 68 2.57 1.53 3.20
N LEU A 69 1.63 1.12 2.34
CA LEU A 69 0.49 0.32 2.77
C LEU A 69 0.90 -1.09 3.22
N ALA A 70 1.87 -1.70 2.53
CA ALA A 70 2.39 -3.01 2.91
C ALA A 70 3.05 -2.97 4.29
N LEU A 71 3.85 -1.95 4.55
CA LEU A 71 4.50 -1.77 5.85
C LEU A 71 3.48 -1.51 6.95
N HIS A 72 2.45 -0.74 6.65
CA HIS A 72 1.35 -0.52 7.58
C HIS A 72 0.66 -1.85 7.90
N ARG A 73 0.32 -2.63 6.88
CA ARG A 73 -0.31 -3.95 7.05
C ARG A 73 0.54 -4.88 7.90
N ARG A 74 1.85 -4.86 7.69
CA ARG A 74 2.77 -5.76 8.40
C ARG A 74 2.97 -5.39 9.86
N TYR A 75 3.06 -4.11 10.18
CA TYR A 75 3.51 -3.66 11.51
C TYR A 75 2.43 -3.00 12.37
N HIS A 76 1.27 -2.71 11.78
CA HIS A 76 0.20 -2.05 12.50
C HIS A 76 -0.71 -3.06 13.21
N ASP A 77 -1.07 -2.75 14.46
CA ASP A 77 -2.05 -3.50 15.23
C ASP A 77 -3.27 -2.61 15.46
N ASP A 78 -4.37 -2.91 14.77
CA ASP A 78 -5.58 -2.09 14.82
C ASP A 78 -6.15 -1.99 16.24
N ALA A 79 -6.20 -3.10 16.97
CA ALA A 79 -6.78 -3.12 18.31
C ALA A 79 -5.95 -2.29 19.28
N LEU A 80 -4.62 -2.43 19.22
CA LEU A 80 -3.71 -1.69 20.06
C LEU A 80 -3.74 -0.20 19.74
N HIS A 81 -3.78 0.13 18.43
CA HIS A 81 -3.84 1.51 17.97
C HIS A 81 -5.11 2.20 18.44
N ALA A 82 -6.26 1.54 18.29
CA ALA A 82 -7.54 2.07 18.75
C ALA A 82 -7.58 2.28 20.26
N ARG A 83 -6.94 1.40 21.02
CA ARG A 83 -6.91 1.47 22.48
C ARG A 83 -6.24 2.73 22.98
N TYR A 84 -5.20 3.21 22.31
CA TYR A 84 -4.44 4.38 22.73
C TYR A 84 -4.73 5.63 21.90
N ALA A 85 -5.76 5.60 21.06
CA ALA A 85 -6.11 6.75 20.22
C ALA A 85 -6.54 7.94 21.09
N PRO A 86 -5.95 9.12 20.88
CA PRO A 86 -6.32 10.30 21.66
C PRO A 86 -7.67 10.86 21.18
N PRO A 87 -8.39 11.56 22.07
CA PRO A 87 -9.59 12.29 21.66
C PRO A 87 -9.22 13.55 20.87
N GLY A 88 -10.11 13.97 19.98
CA GLY A 88 -9.94 15.18 19.19
C GLY A 88 -9.32 14.93 17.82
N ALA A 89 -9.80 15.67 16.83
CA ALA A 89 -9.42 15.43 15.43
C ALA A 89 -7.94 15.75 15.18
N MET A 90 -7.44 16.87 15.69
CA MET A 90 -6.04 17.25 15.47
C MET A 90 -5.07 16.28 16.12
N ALA A 91 -5.37 15.85 17.35
CA ALA A 91 -4.52 14.88 18.05
C ALA A 91 -4.53 13.53 17.34
N ARG A 92 -5.68 13.11 16.78
CA ARG A 92 -5.76 11.88 15.99
C ARG A 92 -4.96 11.96 14.70
N ASP A 93 -5.03 13.10 14.00
CA ASP A 93 -4.27 13.27 12.75
C ASP A 93 -2.78 13.13 13.01
N LEU A 94 -2.29 13.73 14.10
CA LEU A 94 -0.90 13.59 14.49
C LEU A 94 -0.57 12.14 14.87
N TYR A 95 -1.45 11.50 15.60
CA TYR A 95 -1.28 10.11 16.03
C TYR A 95 -1.18 9.17 14.81
N GLU A 96 -2.06 9.35 13.81
CA GLU A 96 -2.02 8.58 12.57
C GLU A 96 -0.74 8.83 11.78
N ALA A 97 -0.28 10.08 11.71
CA ALA A 97 0.96 10.41 11.01
C ALA A 97 2.18 9.76 11.70
N MET A 98 2.18 9.74 13.02
CA MET A 98 3.25 9.10 13.80
C MET A 98 3.24 7.57 13.61
N GLU A 99 2.07 6.96 13.52
CA GLU A 99 1.95 5.52 13.27
C GLU A 99 2.46 5.16 11.88
N THR A 100 2.13 5.96 10.87
CA THR A 100 2.66 5.75 9.52
C THR A 100 4.19 5.82 9.53
N ALA A 101 4.75 6.83 10.19
CA ALA A 101 6.19 6.99 10.30
C ALA A 101 6.84 5.81 11.04
N ARG A 102 6.18 5.32 12.09
CA ARG A 102 6.67 4.17 12.85
C ARG A 102 6.74 2.91 11.98
N CYS A 103 5.68 2.62 11.23
CA CYS A 103 5.64 1.46 10.35
C CYS A 103 6.73 1.53 9.27
N GLU A 104 6.93 2.71 8.68
CA GLU A 104 7.97 2.93 7.68
C GLU A 104 9.37 2.76 8.28
N ALA A 105 9.59 3.27 9.48
CA ALA A 105 10.87 3.13 10.16
C ALA A 105 11.18 1.66 10.49
N MET A 106 10.18 0.91 10.91
CA MET A 106 10.33 -0.52 11.16
C MET A 106 10.69 -1.27 9.88
N GLY A 107 10.05 -0.92 8.77
CA GLY A 107 10.36 -1.49 7.47
C GLY A 107 11.79 -1.18 7.02
N ALA A 108 12.22 0.05 7.18
CA ALA A 108 13.57 0.45 6.83
C ALA A 108 14.63 -0.27 7.67
N ARG A 109 14.33 -0.53 8.93
CA ARG A 109 15.23 -1.29 9.81
C ARG A 109 15.32 -2.76 9.38
N ASP A 110 14.17 -3.38 9.08
CA ASP A 110 14.09 -4.82 8.83
C ASP A 110 14.38 -5.19 7.37
N MET A 111 14.29 -4.22 6.46
CA MET A 111 14.52 -4.40 5.01
C MET A 111 15.41 -3.28 4.47
N PRO A 112 16.68 -3.23 4.90
CA PRO A 112 17.59 -2.17 4.45
C PRO A 112 17.96 -2.24 2.98
#